data_8a2df3aecb27a0ca06710ac2590a7d21
#
_entry.id   8a2df3aecb27a0ca06710ac2590a7d21
#
_cell.length_a   1.000
_cell.length_b   1.000
_cell.length_c   1.000
_cell.angle_alpha   90.00
_cell.angle_beta   90.00
_cell.angle_gamma   90.00
#
_symmetry.space_group_name_H-M   'P 1'
#
loop_
_entity.id
_entity.type
_entity.pdbx_description
1 polymer ?
#
loop_
_entity_poly.entity_id
_entity_poly.type
_entity_poly.pdbx_seq_one_letter_code
_entity_poly.pdbx_strand_id
1 'polypeptide(L)'
;DAFWRELVDEIPELDWQQVEVIGWLYQFYISEKKEQVIGKVVKSADIPAATQLFTPNWIVQYLVQNSVGRYWLQTYPESTLKSTMPYYIDQGEQASEVVAQLAELTTASIEPESIRVLDPACGSGHILVEAYNVLYRIYEERGYRSREIPVLILKNNLFGLDIDDRAAQLAGFALLMRARQDDRRLFSRNNGCDIDLNIYALQESRHLNIQKLWQALNLNADAQHGQTQDLLTVAQATDDPRLTLLKDLHQRFLNAKTLGSLISISTEQASAIEELYSTIQELSKNGDNMQRPESKKLLPLLAQARLLAKRYDAVIANPP
;
A
#
# COMPACT_ATOMS: atom_id res chain seq x y z
N ASP A 1 -27.32 21.92 -7.47
CA ASP A 1 -28.42 21.26 -6.75
C ASP A 1 -29.16 20.21 -7.58
N ALA A 2 -29.30 20.37 -8.92
CA ALA A 2 -29.95 19.38 -9.79
C ALA A 2 -29.13 18.09 -9.89
N PHE A 3 -27.82 18.21 -10.13
CA PHE A 3 -26.89 17.07 -10.22
C PHE A 3 -26.88 16.18 -8.96
N TRP A 4 -26.87 16.80 -7.77
CA TRP A 4 -26.90 16.06 -6.52
C TRP A 4 -28.22 15.32 -6.30
N ARG A 5 -29.35 15.90 -6.73
CA ARG A 5 -30.64 15.22 -6.68
C ARG A 5 -30.71 14.03 -7.63
N GLU A 6 -30.28 14.24 -8.87
CA GLU A 6 -30.20 13.18 -9.88
C GLU A 6 -29.34 12.01 -9.37
N LEU A 7 -28.16 12.29 -8.78
CA LEU A 7 -27.26 11.30 -8.23
C LEU A 7 -27.87 10.52 -7.03
N VAL A 8 -28.65 11.19 -6.18
CA VAL A 8 -29.29 10.57 -5.01
C VAL A 8 -30.59 9.86 -5.38
N ASP A 9 -31.36 10.40 -6.31
CA ASP A 9 -32.68 9.88 -6.67
C ASP A 9 -32.64 8.75 -7.70
N GLU A 10 -31.61 8.73 -8.59
CA GLU A 10 -31.51 7.76 -9.70
C GLU A 10 -30.66 6.54 -9.34
N ILE A 11 -29.74 6.63 -8.37
CA ILE A 11 -28.93 5.48 -7.95
C ILE A 11 -29.68 4.72 -6.86
N PRO A 12 -30.00 3.42 -7.05
CA PRO A 12 -30.67 2.60 -6.05
C PRO A 12 -29.89 2.57 -4.72
N GLU A 13 -30.59 2.60 -3.59
CA GLU A 13 -29.98 2.58 -2.25
C GLU A 13 -29.08 1.35 -2.04
N LEU A 14 -29.42 0.22 -2.65
CA LEU A 14 -28.61 -1.01 -2.60
C LEU A 14 -27.22 -0.83 -3.24
N ASP A 15 -27.12 -0.02 -4.29
CA ASP A 15 -25.84 0.24 -4.95
C ASP A 15 -24.93 1.12 -4.09
N TRP A 16 -25.53 2.04 -3.31
CA TRP A 16 -24.77 2.85 -2.33
C TRP A 16 -24.20 2.02 -1.17
N GLN A 17 -24.74 0.84 -0.91
CA GLN A 17 -24.22 -0.08 0.11
C GLN A 17 -22.99 -0.84 -0.36
N GLN A 18 -22.70 -0.84 -1.65
CA GLN A 18 -21.54 -1.50 -2.24
C GLN A 18 -20.35 -0.53 -2.27
N VAL A 19 -19.21 -0.98 -1.74
CA VAL A 19 -17.98 -0.17 -1.74
C VAL A 19 -17.48 0.09 -3.16
N GLU A 20 -17.82 -0.79 -4.11
CA GLU A 20 -17.51 -0.66 -5.53
C GLU A 20 -18.10 0.59 -6.19
N VAL A 21 -19.20 1.15 -5.67
CA VAL A 21 -19.80 2.38 -6.22
C VAL A 21 -18.80 3.54 -6.26
N ILE A 22 -17.89 3.59 -5.31
CA ILE A 22 -16.83 4.61 -5.25
C ILE A 22 -15.92 4.50 -6.48
N GLY A 23 -15.54 3.28 -6.84
CA GLY A 23 -14.72 3.02 -8.02
C GLY A 23 -15.44 3.36 -9.33
N TRP A 24 -16.72 3.03 -9.43
CA TRP A 24 -17.54 3.37 -10.60
C TRP A 24 -17.69 4.88 -10.76
N LEU A 25 -17.98 5.61 -9.69
CA LEU A 25 -18.06 7.07 -9.71
C LEU A 25 -16.73 7.71 -10.15
N TYR A 26 -15.61 7.17 -9.67
CA TYR A 26 -14.30 7.65 -10.08
C TYR A 26 -14.04 7.34 -11.56
N GLN A 27 -14.38 6.16 -12.04
CA GLN A 27 -14.27 5.80 -13.46
C GLN A 27 -15.08 6.72 -14.35
N PHE A 28 -16.32 7.03 -13.98
CA PHE A 28 -17.14 7.99 -14.72
C PHE A 28 -16.52 9.38 -14.72
N TYR A 29 -16.01 9.82 -13.58
CA TYR A 29 -15.37 11.13 -13.46
C TYR A 29 -14.17 11.29 -14.40
N ILE A 30 -13.37 10.25 -14.62
CA ILE A 30 -12.20 10.31 -15.51
C ILE A 30 -12.48 9.91 -16.96
N SER A 31 -13.68 9.38 -17.27
CA SER A 31 -14.00 8.83 -18.59
C SER A 31 -13.83 9.84 -19.72
N GLU A 32 -14.29 11.07 -19.54
CA GLU A 32 -14.13 12.13 -20.54
C GLU A 32 -12.66 12.43 -20.82
N LYS A 33 -11.85 12.52 -19.77
CA LYS A 33 -10.40 12.75 -19.90
C LYS A 33 -9.73 11.55 -20.59
N LYS A 34 -10.14 10.33 -20.27
CA LYS A 34 -9.66 9.09 -20.88
C LYS A 34 -9.93 9.08 -22.38
N GLU A 35 -11.14 9.42 -22.81
CA GLU A 35 -11.51 9.51 -24.24
C GLU A 35 -10.65 10.52 -25.00
N GLN A 36 -10.28 11.63 -24.37
CA GLN A 36 -9.43 12.67 -24.97
C GLN A 36 -8.00 12.20 -25.23
N VAL A 37 -7.47 11.25 -24.43
CA VAL A 37 -6.06 10.82 -24.47
C VAL A 37 -5.85 9.45 -25.10
N ILE A 38 -6.87 8.59 -25.17
CA ILE A 38 -6.80 7.28 -25.84
C ILE A 38 -6.47 7.46 -27.32
N GLY A 39 -5.50 6.67 -27.79
CA GLY A 39 -5.05 6.67 -29.20
C GLY A 39 -4.10 7.81 -29.55
N LYS A 40 -3.67 8.63 -28.58
CA LYS A 40 -2.68 9.69 -28.74
C LYS A 40 -1.40 9.38 -27.96
N VAL A 41 -0.31 10.12 -28.23
CA VAL A 41 0.88 10.09 -27.39
C VAL A 41 0.53 10.67 -26.02
N VAL A 42 0.55 9.84 -25.00
CA VAL A 42 0.15 10.18 -23.63
C VAL A 42 1.27 10.99 -22.97
N LYS A 43 0.94 12.17 -22.45
CA LYS A 43 1.87 12.96 -21.63
C LYS A 43 1.91 12.39 -20.21
N SER A 44 3.00 12.63 -19.48
CA SER A 44 3.17 12.14 -18.10
C SER A 44 2.01 12.52 -17.18
N ALA A 45 1.45 13.71 -17.33
CA ALA A 45 0.28 14.17 -16.54
C ALA A 45 -1.02 13.45 -16.89
N ASP A 46 -1.11 12.83 -18.06
CA ASP A 46 -2.32 12.15 -18.56
C ASP A 46 -2.25 10.63 -18.37
N ILE A 47 -1.10 10.09 -17.93
CA ILE A 47 -0.91 8.65 -17.68
C ILE A 47 -2.00 8.10 -16.76
N PRO A 48 -2.33 8.71 -15.61
CA PRO A 48 -3.38 8.18 -14.72
C PRO A 48 -4.74 8.01 -15.43
N ALA A 49 -5.14 8.97 -16.24
CA ALA A 49 -6.41 8.89 -16.97
C ALA A 49 -6.39 7.84 -18.10
N ALA A 50 -5.26 7.70 -18.79
CA ALA A 50 -5.09 6.73 -19.86
C ALA A 50 -5.06 5.29 -19.38
N THR A 51 -4.54 5.06 -18.16
CA THR A 51 -4.25 3.74 -17.60
C THR A 51 -5.29 3.24 -16.60
N GLN A 52 -6.22 4.09 -16.17
CA GLN A 52 -7.27 3.68 -15.22
C GLN A 52 -8.17 2.61 -15.84
N LEU A 53 -8.15 1.43 -15.23
CA LEU A 53 -9.00 0.29 -15.60
C LEU A 53 -9.86 -0.12 -14.41
N PHE A 54 -11.15 -0.37 -14.69
CA PHE A 54 -12.02 -1.02 -13.74
C PHE A 54 -11.96 -2.53 -13.95
N THR A 55 -11.60 -3.27 -12.91
CA THR A 55 -11.59 -4.74 -12.96
C THR A 55 -12.94 -5.27 -12.52
N PRO A 56 -13.66 -6.03 -13.37
CA PRO A 56 -14.91 -6.67 -12.99
C PRO A 56 -14.76 -7.50 -11.71
N ASN A 57 -15.78 -7.47 -10.84
CA ASN A 57 -15.71 -8.07 -9.51
C ASN A 57 -15.36 -9.57 -9.55
N TRP A 58 -15.89 -10.33 -10.49
CA TRP A 58 -15.57 -11.76 -10.62
C TRP A 58 -14.09 -12.02 -10.91
N ILE A 59 -13.41 -11.13 -11.67
CA ILE A 59 -11.96 -11.20 -11.91
C ILE A 59 -11.21 -10.89 -10.63
N VAL A 60 -11.63 -9.85 -9.89
CA VAL A 60 -11.04 -9.50 -8.60
C VAL A 60 -11.10 -10.67 -7.63
N GLN A 61 -12.28 -11.29 -7.50
CA GLN A 61 -12.48 -12.46 -6.65
C GLN A 61 -11.61 -13.64 -7.12
N TYR A 62 -11.58 -13.92 -8.42
CA TYR A 62 -10.73 -14.95 -8.99
C TYR A 62 -9.25 -14.74 -8.63
N LEU A 63 -8.73 -13.53 -8.81
CA LEU A 63 -7.33 -13.21 -8.53
C LEU A 63 -7.00 -13.41 -7.03
N VAL A 64 -7.83 -12.88 -6.14
CA VAL A 64 -7.59 -12.93 -4.70
C VAL A 64 -7.77 -14.35 -4.14
N GLN A 65 -8.83 -15.06 -4.55
CA GLN A 65 -9.11 -16.40 -4.06
C GLN A 65 -8.05 -17.41 -4.50
N ASN A 66 -7.48 -17.24 -5.71
CA ASN A 66 -6.42 -18.11 -6.23
C ASN A 66 -4.99 -17.66 -5.88
N SER A 67 -4.84 -16.61 -5.10
CA SER A 67 -3.56 -16.16 -4.53
C SER A 67 -3.58 -16.23 -3.00
N VAL A 68 -4.20 -15.28 -2.32
CA VAL A 68 -4.31 -15.25 -0.84
C VAL A 68 -5.05 -16.46 -0.31
N GLY A 69 -6.20 -16.81 -0.91
CA GLY A 69 -6.97 -17.99 -0.52
C GLY A 69 -6.18 -19.27 -0.73
N ARG A 70 -5.50 -19.40 -1.87
CA ARG A 70 -4.64 -20.55 -2.16
C ARG A 70 -3.48 -20.67 -1.18
N TYR A 71 -2.79 -19.57 -0.87
CA TYR A 71 -1.68 -19.55 0.07
C TYR A 71 -2.11 -20.07 1.45
N TRP A 72 -3.29 -19.66 1.92
CA TRP A 72 -3.87 -20.19 3.16
C TRP A 72 -4.21 -21.68 3.06
N LEU A 73 -4.93 -22.09 2.00
CA LEU A 73 -5.37 -23.46 1.82
C LEU A 73 -4.24 -24.46 1.58
N GLN A 74 -3.10 -24.04 1.07
CA GLN A 74 -1.92 -24.88 0.95
C GLN A 74 -1.39 -25.32 2.34
N THR A 75 -1.42 -24.41 3.31
CA THR A 75 -1.01 -24.71 4.69
C THR A 75 -2.14 -25.37 5.49
N TYR A 76 -3.39 -24.98 5.23
CA TYR A 76 -4.58 -25.48 5.95
C TYR A 76 -5.63 -26.03 4.98
N PRO A 77 -5.43 -27.25 4.42
CA PRO A 77 -6.35 -27.82 3.42
C PRO A 77 -7.78 -28.04 3.93
N GLU A 78 -7.95 -28.27 5.24
CA GLU A 78 -9.25 -28.49 5.90
C GLU A 78 -9.97 -27.18 6.29
N SER A 79 -9.43 -26.02 5.88
CA SER A 79 -10.02 -24.72 6.18
C SER A 79 -11.41 -24.57 5.54
N THR A 80 -12.34 -24.01 6.31
CA THR A 80 -13.69 -23.70 5.86
C THR A 80 -13.73 -22.56 4.84
N LEU A 81 -12.63 -21.81 4.71
CA LEU A 81 -12.46 -20.70 3.77
C LEU A 81 -12.85 -21.09 2.34
N LYS A 82 -12.49 -22.32 1.91
CA LYS A 82 -12.78 -22.82 0.57
C LYS A 82 -14.26 -22.72 0.20
N SER A 83 -15.17 -22.99 1.12
CA SER A 83 -16.61 -22.95 0.89
C SER A 83 -17.15 -21.54 0.60
N THR A 84 -16.39 -20.52 0.94
CA THR A 84 -16.74 -19.09 0.75
C THR A 84 -16.12 -18.48 -0.51
N MET A 85 -15.36 -19.26 -1.28
CA MET A 85 -14.58 -18.81 -2.44
C MET A 85 -15.10 -19.42 -3.74
N PRO A 86 -16.14 -18.83 -4.37
CA PRO A 86 -16.80 -19.41 -5.56
C PRO A 86 -15.91 -19.47 -6.82
N TYR A 87 -14.85 -18.68 -6.88
CA TYR A 87 -13.91 -18.64 -8.00
C TYR A 87 -12.57 -19.32 -7.70
N TYR A 88 -12.48 -20.01 -6.56
CA TYR A 88 -11.29 -20.80 -6.24
C TYR A 88 -11.19 -22.04 -7.13
N ILE A 89 -10.03 -22.27 -7.71
CA ILE A 89 -9.76 -23.45 -8.54
C ILE A 89 -8.92 -24.43 -7.74
N ASP A 90 -9.45 -25.64 -7.56
CA ASP A 90 -8.72 -26.73 -6.95
C ASP A 90 -7.48 -27.09 -7.77
N GLN A 91 -6.44 -27.52 -7.07
CA GLN A 91 -5.29 -28.12 -7.73
C GLN A 91 -5.73 -29.45 -8.35
N GLY A 92 -5.49 -29.61 -9.66
CA GLY A 92 -5.63 -30.88 -10.32
C GLY A 92 -4.62 -31.93 -9.81
N GLU A 93 -4.79 -33.18 -10.19
CA GLU A 93 -3.85 -34.24 -9.89
C GLU A 93 -2.44 -33.86 -10.37
N GLN A 94 -1.47 -33.95 -9.47
CA GLN A 94 -0.07 -33.61 -9.75
C GLN A 94 0.78 -34.89 -9.65
N ALA A 95 1.87 -34.94 -10.40
CA ALA A 95 2.86 -36.00 -10.26
C ALA A 95 3.46 -35.97 -8.84
N SER A 96 3.82 -37.17 -8.30
CA SER A 96 4.33 -37.33 -6.93
C SER A 96 5.55 -36.46 -6.63
N GLU A 97 6.41 -36.21 -7.64
CA GLU A 97 7.59 -35.38 -7.54
C GLU A 97 7.21 -33.89 -7.32
N VAL A 98 6.16 -33.42 -8.04
CA VAL A 98 5.63 -32.04 -7.90
C VAL A 98 4.97 -31.85 -6.52
N VAL A 99 4.23 -32.88 -6.05
CA VAL A 99 3.63 -32.87 -4.72
C VAL A 99 4.72 -32.75 -3.64
N ALA A 100 5.81 -33.51 -3.77
CA ALA A 100 6.92 -33.44 -2.84
C ALA A 100 7.59 -32.03 -2.83
N GLN A 101 7.83 -31.45 -4.01
CA GLN A 101 8.38 -30.09 -4.13
C GLN A 101 7.45 -29.03 -3.55
N LEU A 102 6.15 -29.13 -3.77
CA LEU A 102 5.16 -28.23 -3.19
C LEU A 102 5.13 -28.35 -1.66
N ALA A 103 5.25 -29.57 -1.12
CA ALA A 103 5.30 -29.78 0.32
C ALA A 103 6.53 -29.12 0.96
N GLU A 104 7.69 -29.14 0.29
CA GLU A 104 8.91 -28.45 0.77
C GLU A 104 8.75 -26.92 0.80
N LEU A 105 7.96 -26.37 -0.14
CA LEU A 105 7.71 -24.92 -0.22
C LEU A 105 6.58 -24.47 0.73
N THR A 106 5.74 -25.42 1.18
CA THR A 106 4.60 -25.11 2.04
C THR A 106 5.06 -24.87 3.46
N THR A 107 4.71 -23.72 4.01
CA THR A 107 5.01 -23.36 5.40
C THR A 107 4.18 -24.24 6.35
N ALA A 108 4.79 -24.75 7.42
CA ALA A 108 4.12 -25.61 8.38
C ALA A 108 3.01 -24.88 9.18
N SER A 109 3.15 -23.58 9.38
CA SER A 109 2.16 -22.74 10.06
C SER A 109 2.24 -21.30 9.55
N ILE A 110 1.10 -20.66 9.39
CA ILE A 110 0.98 -19.24 9.00
C ILE A 110 0.08 -18.55 10.02
N GLU A 111 0.57 -17.47 10.59
CA GLU A 111 -0.26 -16.58 11.41
C GLU A 111 -0.93 -15.53 10.51
N PRO A 112 -2.23 -15.22 10.70
CA PRO A 112 -2.94 -14.28 9.86
C PRO A 112 -2.23 -12.91 9.74
N GLU A 113 -1.62 -12.42 10.82
CA GLU A 113 -0.90 -11.14 10.85
C GLU A 113 0.37 -11.14 10.00
N SER A 114 0.91 -12.30 9.67
CA SER A 114 2.13 -12.40 8.87
C SER A 114 1.86 -12.30 7.37
N ILE A 115 0.62 -12.53 6.93
CA ILE A 115 0.24 -12.52 5.50
C ILE A 115 0.28 -11.08 4.98
N ARG A 116 1.10 -10.83 3.96
CA ARG A 116 1.25 -9.51 3.33
C ARG A 116 0.81 -9.56 1.88
N VAL A 117 -0.14 -8.70 1.55
CA VAL A 117 -0.73 -8.59 0.21
C VAL A 117 -0.45 -7.22 -0.35
N LEU A 118 0.18 -7.14 -1.52
CA LEU A 118 0.45 -5.90 -2.23
C LEU A 118 -0.38 -5.82 -3.51
N ASP A 119 -1.02 -4.67 -3.70
CA ASP A 119 -1.46 -4.22 -5.02
C ASP A 119 -0.63 -3.01 -5.45
N PRO A 120 0.32 -3.17 -6.40
CA PRO A 120 1.22 -2.10 -6.81
C PRO A 120 0.61 -1.10 -7.81
N ALA A 121 -0.65 -1.29 -8.22
CA ALA A 121 -1.43 -0.40 -9.08
C ALA A 121 -2.89 -0.41 -8.63
N CYS A 122 -3.12 -0.04 -7.35
CA CYS A 122 -4.34 -0.41 -6.63
C CYS A 122 -5.61 0.33 -7.12
N GLY A 123 -5.48 1.37 -7.93
CA GLY A 123 -6.62 2.12 -8.40
C GLY A 123 -7.51 2.60 -7.24
N SER A 124 -8.80 2.34 -7.35
CA SER A 124 -9.78 2.60 -6.28
C SER A 124 -9.87 1.50 -5.20
N GLY A 125 -8.97 0.50 -5.22
CA GLY A 125 -8.79 -0.46 -4.13
C GLY A 125 -9.63 -1.73 -4.20
N HIS A 126 -10.25 -2.07 -5.33
CA HIS A 126 -11.14 -3.25 -5.43
C HIS A 126 -10.45 -4.56 -5.05
N ILE A 127 -9.21 -4.78 -5.52
CA ILE A 127 -8.43 -5.97 -5.18
C ILE A 127 -8.14 -6.01 -3.69
N LEU A 128 -7.78 -4.87 -3.10
CA LEU A 128 -7.49 -4.77 -1.67
C LEU A 128 -8.73 -4.97 -0.79
N VAL A 129 -9.91 -4.50 -1.24
CA VAL A 129 -11.19 -4.73 -0.54
C VAL A 129 -11.56 -6.22 -0.56
N GLU A 130 -11.36 -6.92 -1.68
CA GLU A 130 -11.59 -8.37 -1.72
C GLU A 130 -10.54 -9.14 -0.92
N ALA A 131 -9.28 -8.73 -0.96
CA ALA A 131 -8.25 -9.29 -0.09
C ALA A 131 -8.60 -9.12 1.39
N TYR A 132 -9.17 -7.96 1.77
CA TYR A 132 -9.71 -7.75 3.12
C TYR A 132 -10.80 -8.79 3.46
N ASN A 133 -11.73 -9.07 2.54
CA ASN A 133 -12.81 -10.03 2.75
C ASN A 133 -12.27 -11.45 3.03
N VAL A 134 -11.31 -11.89 2.23
CA VAL A 134 -10.67 -13.21 2.41
C VAL A 134 -9.89 -13.27 3.71
N LEU A 135 -9.08 -12.26 4.02
CA LEU A 135 -8.33 -12.17 5.27
C LEU A 135 -9.25 -12.12 6.49
N TYR A 136 -10.36 -11.39 6.43
CA TYR A 136 -11.33 -11.34 7.52
C TYR A 136 -11.83 -12.74 7.90
N ARG A 137 -12.15 -13.59 6.90
CA ARG A 137 -12.55 -14.98 7.12
C ARG A 137 -11.43 -15.82 7.73
N ILE A 138 -10.19 -15.61 7.29
CA ILE A 138 -9.02 -16.27 7.86
C ILE A 138 -8.87 -15.95 9.35
N TYR A 139 -8.99 -14.67 9.73
CA TYR A 139 -8.94 -14.25 11.13
C TYR A 139 -10.10 -14.81 11.96
N GLU A 140 -11.34 -14.82 11.40
CA GLU A 140 -12.51 -15.41 12.07
C GLU A 140 -12.28 -16.91 12.34
N GLU A 141 -11.78 -17.66 11.35
CA GLU A 141 -11.48 -19.09 11.50
C GLU A 141 -10.44 -19.36 12.58
N ARG A 142 -9.50 -18.42 12.78
CA ARG A 142 -8.49 -18.48 13.85
C ARG A 142 -9.00 -18.00 15.20
N GLY A 143 -10.27 -17.63 15.32
CA GLY A 143 -10.92 -17.28 16.58
C GLY A 143 -10.62 -15.87 17.08
N TYR A 144 -10.14 -14.97 16.21
CA TYR A 144 -10.00 -13.56 16.57
C TYR A 144 -11.35 -12.91 16.82
N ARG A 145 -11.37 -11.93 17.70
CA ARG A 145 -12.61 -11.18 17.97
C ARG A 145 -12.95 -10.28 16.79
N SER A 146 -14.17 -10.38 16.28
CA SER A 146 -14.64 -9.63 15.08
C SER A 146 -14.31 -8.14 15.11
N ARG A 147 -14.35 -7.51 16.29
CA ARG A 147 -14.02 -6.07 16.48
C ARG A 147 -12.54 -5.73 16.37
N GLU A 148 -11.64 -6.70 16.48
CA GLU A 148 -10.18 -6.50 16.45
C GLU A 148 -9.63 -6.74 15.03
N ILE A 149 -10.30 -7.62 14.28
CA ILE A 149 -9.90 -8.06 12.93
C ILE A 149 -9.69 -6.87 11.97
N PRO A 150 -10.63 -5.88 11.85
CA PRO A 150 -10.47 -4.79 10.89
C PRO A 150 -9.16 -4.02 11.05
N VAL A 151 -8.81 -3.66 12.28
CA VAL A 151 -7.57 -2.91 12.56
C VAL A 151 -6.33 -3.75 12.26
N LEU A 152 -6.35 -5.05 12.61
CA LEU A 152 -5.24 -5.97 12.34
C LEU A 152 -4.99 -6.09 10.84
N ILE A 153 -6.04 -6.29 10.04
CA ILE A 153 -5.92 -6.39 8.58
C ILE A 153 -5.35 -5.10 7.99
N LEU A 154 -5.91 -3.95 8.34
CA LEU A 154 -5.48 -2.65 7.80
C LEU A 154 -4.02 -2.34 8.14
N LYS A 155 -3.57 -2.72 9.34
CA LYS A 155 -2.23 -2.45 9.82
C LYS A 155 -1.19 -3.41 9.27
N ASN A 156 -1.49 -4.71 9.20
CA ASN A 156 -0.49 -5.76 8.99
C ASN A 156 -0.49 -6.35 7.59
N ASN A 157 -1.67 -6.44 6.93
CA ASN A 157 -1.84 -7.33 5.80
C ASN A 157 -1.91 -6.61 4.44
N LEU A 158 -2.54 -5.44 4.36
CA LEU A 158 -2.86 -4.79 3.10
C LEU A 158 -1.92 -3.65 2.79
N PHE A 159 -1.37 -3.68 1.57
CA PHE A 159 -0.43 -2.69 1.05
C PHE A 159 -0.86 -2.30 -0.36
N GLY A 160 -0.85 -1.01 -0.66
CA GLY A 160 -1.24 -0.49 -1.97
C GLY A 160 -0.37 0.65 -2.44
N LEU A 161 -0.12 0.69 -3.73
CA LEU A 161 0.52 1.79 -4.42
C LEU A 161 -0.33 2.20 -5.62
N ASP A 162 -0.33 3.47 -5.91
CA ASP A 162 -0.83 3.99 -7.19
C ASP A 162 -0.02 5.21 -7.63
N ILE A 163 -0.03 5.52 -8.92
CA ILE A 163 0.58 6.75 -9.45
C ILE A 163 -0.34 7.96 -9.28
N ASP A 164 -1.65 7.73 -9.15
CA ASP A 164 -2.66 8.78 -8.97
C ASP A 164 -2.99 8.98 -7.49
N ASP A 165 -2.81 10.21 -7.01
CA ASP A 165 -3.11 10.60 -5.63
C ASP A 165 -4.59 10.36 -5.27
N ARG A 166 -5.50 10.60 -6.23
CA ARG A 166 -6.95 10.42 -6.02
C ARG A 166 -7.32 8.95 -5.91
N ALA A 167 -6.74 8.11 -6.79
CA ALA A 167 -6.95 6.67 -6.76
C ALA A 167 -6.50 6.08 -5.42
N ALA A 168 -5.30 6.40 -4.96
CA ALA A 168 -4.79 5.94 -3.66
C ALA A 168 -5.67 6.42 -2.48
N GLN A 169 -6.15 7.67 -2.52
CA GLN A 169 -7.09 8.18 -1.50
C GLN A 169 -8.42 7.41 -1.51
N LEU A 170 -8.96 7.12 -2.68
CA LEU A 170 -10.19 6.34 -2.83
C LEU A 170 -10.00 4.91 -2.35
N ALA A 171 -8.87 4.26 -2.65
CA ALA A 171 -8.54 2.94 -2.14
C ALA A 171 -8.49 2.92 -0.61
N GLY A 172 -7.83 3.90 0.00
CA GLY A 172 -7.82 4.07 1.45
C GLY A 172 -9.22 4.28 2.03
N PHE A 173 -10.03 5.13 1.39
CA PHE A 173 -11.40 5.37 1.81
C PHE A 173 -12.28 4.10 1.68
N ALA A 174 -12.17 3.37 0.57
CA ALA A 174 -12.91 2.13 0.35
C ALA A 174 -12.59 1.08 1.43
N LEU A 175 -11.29 0.92 1.77
CA LEU A 175 -10.86 0.01 2.84
C LEU A 175 -11.38 0.43 4.22
N LEU A 176 -11.35 1.72 4.54
CA LEU A 176 -11.88 2.23 5.81
C LEU A 176 -13.40 2.04 5.90
N MET A 177 -14.12 2.26 4.80
CA MET A 177 -15.57 2.03 4.75
C MET A 177 -15.89 0.54 4.91
N ARG A 178 -15.15 -0.35 4.25
CA ARG A 178 -15.31 -1.80 4.39
C ARG A 178 -15.03 -2.26 5.83
N ALA A 179 -13.94 -1.80 6.42
CA ALA A 179 -13.58 -2.11 7.80
C ALA A 179 -14.63 -1.60 8.81
N ARG A 180 -15.22 -0.42 8.53
CA ARG A 180 -16.28 0.15 9.36
C ARG A 180 -17.58 -0.64 9.29
N GLN A 181 -17.89 -1.34 8.20
CA GLN A 181 -19.05 -2.23 8.14
C GLN A 181 -18.94 -3.36 9.18
N ASP A 182 -17.75 -3.90 9.40
CA ASP A 182 -17.49 -4.95 10.38
C ASP A 182 -17.32 -4.40 11.81
N ASP A 183 -16.79 -3.20 11.96
CA ASP A 183 -16.66 -2.51 13.23
C ASP A 183 -17.22 -1.08 13.20
N ARG A 184 -18.49 -0.93 13.57
CA ARG A 184 -19.15 0.39 13.59
C ARG A 184 -18.46 1.42 14.50
N ARG A 185 -17.63 0.98 15.46
CA ARG A 185 -16.90 1.84 16.39
C ARG A 185 -15.42 2.00 16.01
N LEU A 186 -15.03 1.60 14.82
CA LEU A 186 -13.64 1.64 14.33
C LEU A 186 -12.97 2.99 14.62
N PHE A 187 -13.60 4.09 14.22
CA PHE A 187 -13.04 5.43 14.39
C PHE A 187 -13.14 5.96 15.84
N SER A 188 -14.15 5.53 16.59
CA SER A 188 -14.34 6.01 17.98
C SER A 188 -13.35 5.39 18.96
N ARG A 189 -12.95 4.13 18.74
CA ARG A 189 -12.01 3.42 19.63
C ARG A 189 -10.56 3.87 19.46
N ASN A 190 -10.19 4.29 18.27
CA ASN A 190 -8.83 4.68 17.93
C ASN A 190 -8.61 6.20 17.98
N ASN A 191 -9.18 6.88 18.97
CA ASN A 191 -9.08 8.34 19.17
C ASN A 191 -9.39 9.15 17.90
N GLY A 192 -10.28 8.60 17.06
CA GLY A 192 -10.88 9.35 15.97
C GLY A 192 -10.16 9.31 14.64
N CYS A 193 -8.93 8.75 14.46
CA CYS A 193 -8.34 8.69 13.10
C CYS A 193 -6.93 8.10 12.95
N ASP A 194 -6.30 7.57 13.97
CA ASP A 194 -4.91 7.05 13.84
C ASP A 194 -4.87 5.59 13.32
N ILE A 195 -5.59 5.31 12.24
CA ILE A 195 -5.42 4.06 11.50
C ILE A 195 -4.46 4.36 10.35
N ASP A 196 -3.19 4.06 10.58
CA ASP A 196 -2.17 4.15 9.52
C ASP A 196 -2.43 3.08 8.46
N LEU A 197 -2.88 3.49 7.29
CA LEU A 197 -3.01 2.63 6.13
C LEU A 197 -1.67 2.54 5.39
N ASN A 198 -1.34 1.34 4.89
CA ASN A 198 -0.17 1.16 4.03
C ASN A 198 -0.54 1.39 2.54
N ILE A 199 -1.31 2.43 2.26
CA ILE A 199 -1.75 2.81 0.92
C ILE A 199 -1.13 4.16 0.57
N TYR A 200 -0.32 4.20 -0.48
CA TYR A 200 0.42 5.40 -0.85
C TYR A 200 0.26 5.72 -2.33
N ALA A 201 0.12 7.01 -2.63
CA ALA A 201 0.35 7.52 -3.96
C ALA A 201 1.85 7.77 -4.15
N LEU A 202 2.42 7.28 -5.22
CA LEU A 202 3.82 7.51 -5.55
C LEU A 202 4.09 9.00 -5.77
N GLN A 203 5.07 9.54 -5.06
CA GLN A 203 5.46 10.93 -5.11
C GLN A 203 6.84 11.09 -5.77
N GLU A 204 6.94 12.06 -6.67
CA GLU A 204 8.22 12.44 -7.26
C GLU A 204 9.08 13.20 -6.25
N SER A 205 10.37 12.90 -6.24
CA SER A 205 11.35 13.51 -5.32
C SER A 205 12.02 14.78 -5.86
N ARG A 206 11.72 15.22 -7.09
CA ARG A 206 12.40 16.36 -7.76
C ARG A 206 12.43 17.65 -6.94
N HIS A 207 11.40 17.89 -6.13
CA HIS A 207 11.28 19.08 -5.28
C HIS A 207 12.13 19.01 -4.01
N LEU A 208 12.70 17.84 -3.68
CA LEU A 208 13.48 17.63 -2.48
C LEU A 208 14.94 18.01 -2.68
N ASN A 209 15.47 18.87 -1.83
CA ASN A 209 16.91 19.13 -1.77
C ASN A 209 17.51 18.28 -0.64
N ILE A 210 17.97 17.09 -0.98
CA ILE A 210 18.46 16.09 -0.01
C ILE A 210 19.59 16.64 0.86
N GLN A 211 20.49 17.47 0.31
CA GLN A 211 21.60 18.03 1.08
C GLN A 211 21.11 19.01 2.18
N LYS A 212 20.17 19.88 1.85
CA LYS A 212 19.57 20.81 2.81
C LYS A 212 18.76 20.09 3.88
N LEU A 213 17.97 19.09 3.45
CA LEU A 213 17.16 18.26 4.37
C LEU A 213 18.06 17.52 5.35
N TRP A 214 19.15 16.90 4.86
CA TRP A 214 20.12 16.19 5.68
C TRP A 214 20.77 17.10 6.73
N GLN A 215 21.20 18.30 6.32
CA GLN A 215 21.79 19.27 7.26
C GLN A 215 20.80 19.70 8.34
N ALA A 216 19.53 19.93 7.96
CA ALA A 216 18.51 20.34 8.94
C ALA A 216 18.12 19.23 9.92
N LEU A 217 18.20 17.96 9.50
CA LEU A 217 17.90 16.81 10.35
C LEU A 217 18.96 16.61 11.44
N ASN A 218 20.23 16.97 11.18
CA ASN A 218 21.36 16.88 12.12
C ASN A 218 21.41 15.55 12.91
N LEU A 219 21.32 14.43 12.18
CA LEU A 219 21.23 13.08 12.78
C LEU A 219 22.48 12.65 13.58
N ASN A 220 23.56 13.42 13.52
CA ASN A 220 24.81 13.16 14.22
C ASN A 220 24.98 14.04 15.48
N ALA A 221 23.97 14.81 15.86
CA ALA A 221 24.06 15.75 17.00
C ALA A 221 24.33 15.05 18.34
N ASP A 222 23.84 13.81 18.52
CA ASP A 222 24.07 13.06 19.76
C ASP A 222 25.53 12.66 19.99
N ALA A 223 26.35 12.64 18.94
CA ALA A 223 27.79 12.36 19.03
C ALA A 223 28.62 13.61 19.41
N GLN A 224 28.03 14.81 19.48
CA GLN A 224 28.76 16.08 19.56
C GLN A 224 28.20 17.07 20.56
N HIS A 225 27.70 16.63 21.71
CA HIS A 225 27.45 17.56 22.81
C HIS A 225 28.79 18.16 23.28
N GLY A 226 29.10 19.35 22.75
CA GLY A 226 30.24 20.17 23.24
C GLY A 226 31.33 20.55 22.25
N GLN A 227 31.21 20.23 20.94
CA GLN A 227 32.21 20.68 19.95
C GLN A 227 31.62 21.72 19.00
N THR A 228 32.33 22.85 18.87
CA THR A 228 32.13 23.85 17.82
C THR A 228 32.24 23.19 16.47
N GLN A 229 31.26 23.47 15.57
CA GLN A 229 31.24 22.96 14.19
C GLN A 229 32.53 23.38 13.46
N ASP A 230 33.49 22.49 13.39
CA ASP A 230 34.71 22.68 12.61
C ASP A 230 34.44 22.27 11.17
N LEU A 231 35.07 22.94 10.18
CA LEU A 231 34.97 22.65 8.77
C LEU A 231 35.24 21.17 8.42
N LEU A 232 35.99 20.46 9.26
CA LEU A 232 36.28 19.02 9.15
C LEU A 232 35.07 18.13 9.47
N THR A 233 34.15 18.56 10.33
CA THR A 233 32.91 17.82 10.63
C THR A 233 31.89 17.86 9.49
N VAL A 234 31.92 18.93 8.68
CA VAL A 234 31.09 19.02 7.45
C VAL A 234 31.57 18.01 6.38
N ALA A 235 32.89 17.76 6.31
CA ALA A 235 33.44 16.78 5.36
C ALA A 235 33.12 15.32 5.77
N GLN A 236 33.11 15.01 7.07
CA GLN A 236 32.72 13.69 7.59
C GLN A 236 31.20 13.40 7.43
N ALA A 237 30.38 14.42 7.38
CA ALA A 237 28.93 14.28 7.13
C ALA A 237 28.60 13.85 5.69
N THR A 238 29.56 13.88 4.77
CA THR A 238 29.36 13.45 3.36
C THR A 238 29.47 11.93 3.18
N ASP A 239 30.09 11.21 4.11
CA ASP A 239 30.32 9.76 4.04
C ASP A 239 29.29 8.92 4.83
N ASP A 240 28.24 9.54 5.34
CA ASP A 240 27.19 8.81 6.08
C ASP A 240 26.41 7.89 5.12
N PRO A 241 26.35 6.58 5.40
CA PRO A 241 25.63 5.62 4.54
C PRO A 241 24.15 5.94 4.43
N ARG A 242 23.53 6.59 5.44
CA ARG A 242 22.13 7.02 5.40
C ARG A 242 21.90 8.15 4.39
N LEU A 243 22.88 9.09 4.27
CA LEU A 243 22.84 10.14 3.26
C LEU A 243 22.98 9.55 1.85
N THR A 244 23.88 8.57 1.68
CA THR A 244 24.08 7.85 0.42
C THR A 244 22.80 7.13 0.01
N LEU A 245 22.13 6.44 0.95
CA LEU A 245 20.84 5.81 0.74
C LEU A 245 19.77 6.84 0.33
N LEU A 246 19.67 7.97 1.00
CA LEU A 246 18.72 9.04 0.64
C LEU A 246 18.94 9.59 -0.77
N LYS A 247 20.20 9.76 -1.16
CA LYS A 247 20.54 10.20 -2.53
C LYS A 247 20.16 9.16 -3.58
N ASP A 248 20.40 7.88 -3.33
CA ASP A 248 19.99 6.78 -4.21
C ASP A 248 18.46 6.74 -4.34
N LEU A 249 17.73 6.75 -3.23
CA LEU A 249 16.27 6.80 -3.24
C LEU A 249 15.74 8.05 -3.97
N HIS A 250 16.31 9.22 -3.72
CA HIS A 250 15.96 10.44 -4.45
C HIS A 250 16.08 10.25 -5.97
N GLN A 251 17.18 9.68 -6.46
CA GLN A 251 17.39 9.43 -7.89
C GLN A 251 16.34 8.45 -8.46
N ARG A 252 16.01 7.38 -7.74
CA ARG A 252 15.02 6.38 -8.21
C ARG A 252 13.62 6.96 -8.31
N PHE A 253 13.25 7.89 -7.44
CA PHE A 253 11.92 8.50 -7.40
C PHE A 253 11.79 9.82 -8.16
N LEU A 254 12.80 10.25 -8.94
CA LEU A 254 12.68 11.48 -9.75
C LEU A 254 11.50 11.46 -10.72
N ASN A 255 11.19 10.30 -11.30
CA ASN A 255 10.10 10.11 -12.26
C ASN A 255 9.09 9.06 -11.74
N ALA A 256 8.77 9.11 -10.45
CA ALA A 256 7.97 8.08 -9.80
C ALA A 256 6.58 7.91 -10.44
N LYS A 257 5.94 9.00 -10.82
CA LYS A 257 4.61 8.97 -11.45
C LYS A 257 4.61 8.44 -12.90
N THR A 258 5.79 8.36 -13.53
CA THR A 258 5.94 7.77 -14.86
C THR A 258 6.35 6.29 -14.78
N LEU A 259 7.23 5.97 -13.83
CA LEU A 259 7.76 4.62 -13.68
C LEU A 259 6.82 3.70 -12.89
N GLY A 260 6.05 4.26 -11.96
CA GLY A 260 5.11 3.49 -11.15
C GLY A 260 5.78 2.33 -10.42
N SER A 261 5.16 1.16 -10.48
CA SER A 261 5.63 -0.08 -9.87
C SER A 261 6.91 -0.67 -10.50
N LEU A 262 7.41 -0.10 -11.59
CA LEU A 262 8.70 -0.48 -12.19
C LEU A 262 9.91 0.00 -11.37
N ILE A 263 9.70 0.89 -10.40
CA ILE A 263 10.77 1.31 -9.49
C ILE A 263 11.20 0.12 -8.64
N SER A 264 12.45 -0.30 -8.83
CA SER A 264 13.02 -1.42 -8.08
C SER A 264 13.90 -0.93 -6.94
N ILE A 265 13.69 -1.47 -5.75
CA ILE A 265 14.50 -1.26 -4.54
C ILE A 265 15.04 -2.61 -4.09
N SER A 266 16.36 -2.68 -3.83
CA SER A 266 16.98 -3.92 -3.37
C SER A 266 16.44 -4.30 -1.98
N THR A 267 16.13 -5.58 -1.80
CA THR A 267 15.75 -6.14 -0.49
C THR A 267 16.88 -6.04 0.54
N GLU A 268 18.13 -5.91 0.10
CA GLU A 268 19.28 -5.67 0.98
C GLU A 268 19.22 -4.30 1.65
N GLN A 269 18.59 -3.33 0.99
CA GLN A 269 18.37 -1.97 1.54
C GLN A 269 17.19 -1.90 2.51
N ALA A 270 16.35 -2.95 2.60
CA ALA A 270 15.10 -2.91 3.33
C ALA A 270 15.28 -2.56 4.83
N SER A 271 16.28 -3.16 5.50
CA SER A 271 16.55 -2.89 6.91
C SER A 271 17.04 -1.46 7.15
N ALA A 272 17.92 -0.96 6.28
CA ALA A 272 18.43 0.41 6.38
C ALA A 272 17.33 1.45 6.09
N ILE A 273 16.42 1.16 5.16
CA ILE A 273 15.26 2.01 4.87
C ILE A 273 14.29 2.01 6.07
N GLU A 274 14.03 0.85 6.70
CA GLU A 274 13.14 0.74 7.87
C GLU A 274 13.70 1.51 9.06
N GLU A 275 14.99 1.38 9.34
CA GLU A 275 15.67 2.10 10.43
C GLU A 275 15.63 3.62 10.19
N LEU A 276 15.95 4.05 8.97
CA LEU A 276 15.92 5.47 8.60
C LEU A 276 14.48 6.02 8.66
N TYR A 277 13.49 5.27 8.17
CA TYR A 277 12.07 5.65 8.26
C TYR A 277 11.64 5.86 9.71
N SER A 278 11.98 4.91 10.59
CA SER A 278 11.64 4.99 12.02
C SER A 278 12.27 6.20 12.70
N THR A 279 13.55 6.47 12.41
CA THR A 279 14.27 7.65 12.91
C THR A 279 13.60 8.95 12.43
N ILE A 280 13.29 9.06 11.14
CA ILE A 280 12.65 10.25 10.57
C ILE A 280 11.21 10.41 11.08
N GLN A 281 10.49 9.32 11.28
CA GLN A 281 9.15 9.36 11.88
C GLN A 281 9.18 9.87 13.32
N GLU A 282 10.14 9.46 14.10
CA GLU A 282 10.32 9.96 15.45
C GLU A 282 10.66 11.46 15.45
N LEU A 283 11.59 11.90 14.62
CA LEU A 283 11.94 13.32 14.49
C LEU A 283 10.75 14.17 14.01
N SER A 284 9.85 13.61 13.20
CA SER A 284 8.64 14.31 12.75
C SER A 284 7.67 14.62 13.91
N LYS A 285 7.71 13.84 14.99
CA LYS A 285 6.87 13.97 16.19
C LYS A 285 7.61 14.74 17.30
N ASN A 286 8.83 14.33 17.59
CA ASN A 286 9.59 14.72 18.79
C ASN A 286 10.81 15.62 18.49
N GLY A 287 11.17 15.82 17.22
CA GLY A 287 12.28 16.68 16.81
C GLY A 287 12.08 18.15 17.17
N ASP A 288 13.11 18.95 17.00
CA ASP A 288 13.08 20.39 17.21
C ASP A 288 12.27 21.13 16.09
N ASN A 289 12.23 22.46 16.19
CA ASN A 289 11.47 23.30 15.25
C ASN A 289 12.00 23.26 13.81
N MET A 290 13.26 22.88 13.59
CA MET A 290 13.86 22.70 12.25
C MET A 290 13.69 21.25 11.76
N GLN A 291 13.89 20.27 12.62
CA GLN A 291 13.82 18.85 12.28
C GLN A 291 12.40 18.41 11.89
N ARG A 292 11.36 18.82 12.64
CA ARG A 292 9.98 18.39 12.40
C ARG A 292 9.46 18.66 10.97
N PRO A 293 9.56 19.90 10.43
CA PRO A 293 9.07 20.18 9.08
C PRO A 293 9.87 19.44 8.01
N GLU A 294 11.18 19.32 8.19
CA GLU A 294 12.05 18.68 7.20
C GLU A 294 11.89 17.15 7.22
N SER A 295 11.70 16.54 8.38
CA SER A 295 11.33 15.13 8.52
C SER A 295 10.02 14.81 7.79
N LYS A 296 9.00 15.65 7.95
CA LYS A 296 7.71 15.47 7.27
C LYS A 296 7.83 15.50 5.74
N LYS A 297 8.79 16.23 5.18
CA LYS A 297 9.03 16.24 3.73
C LYS A 297 9.68 14.95 3.22
N LEU A 298 10.49 14.28 4.05
CA LEU A 298 11.17 13.03 3.69
C LEU A 298 10.30 11.79 3.90
N LEU A 299 9.35 11.83 4.84
CA LEU A 299 8.50 10.67 5.16
C LEU A 299 7.82 10.05 3.94
N PRO A 300 7.21 10.80 2.99
CA PRO A 300 6.60 10.21 1.80
C PRO A 300 7.59 9.42 0.94
N LEU A 301 8.81 9.95 0.74
CA LEU A 301 9.86 9.26 0.00
C LEU A 301 10.26 7.94 0.67
N LEU A 302 10.46 7.96 1.99
CA LEU A 302 10.86 6.78 2.74
C LEU A 302 9.72 5.77 2.87
N ALA A 303 8.47 6.21 3.04
CA ALA A 303 7.31 5.33 3.14
C ALA A 303 7.10 4.50 1.87
N GLN A 304 7.14 5.14 0.70
CA GLN A 304 7.01 4.44 -0.59
C GLN A 304 8.22 3.53 -0.88
N ALA A 305 9.45 3.96 -0.53
CA ALA A 305 10.65 3.14 -0.65
C ALA A 305 10.58 1.90 0.26
N ARG A 306 10.16 2.06 1.50
CA ARG A 306 9.94 1.00 2.47
C ARG A 306 8.94 -0.03 1.95
N LEU A 307 7.85 0.41 1.32
CA LEU A 307 6.84 -0.47 0.78
C LEU A 307 7.40 -1.28 -0.40
N LEU A 308 8.12 -0.65 -1.32
CA LEU A 308 8.74 -1.32 -2.46
C LEU A 308 9.91 -2.26 -2.08
N ALA A 309 10.56 -2.03 -0.93
CA ALA A 309 11.65 -2.89 -0.44
C ALA A 309 11.14 -4.14 0.30
N LYS A 310 9.87 -4.19 0.70
CA LYS A 310 9.29 -5.32 1.44
C LYS A 310 9.08 -6.53 0.54
N ARG A 311 9.05 -7.71 1.17
CA ARG A 311 8.57 -8.95 0.55
C ARG A 311 7.12 -9.19 0.92
N TYR A 312 6.37 -9.72 -0.03
CA TYR A 312 4.95 -9.99 0.08
C TYR A 312 4.67 -11.45 -0.20
N ASP A 313 3.68 -12.02 0.48
CA ASP A 313 3.22 -13.39 0.26
C ASP A 313 2.36 -13.49 -0.99
N ALA A 314 1.63 -12.39 -1.32
CA ALA A 314 0.89 -12.26 -2.55
C ALA A 314 1.07 -10.84 -3.14
N VAL A 315 1.34 -10.77 -4.44
CA VAL A 315 1.28 -9.54 -5.22
C VAL A 315 0.19 -9.72 -6.25
N ILE A 316 -0.85 -8.90 -6.18
CA ILE A 316 -2.05 -9.03 -6.99
C ILE A 316 -2.31 -7.68 -7.65
N ALA A 317 -2.30 -7.65 -8.96
CA ALA A 317 -2.52 -6.43 -9.71
C ALA A 317 -3.24 -6.69 -11.04
N ASN A 318 -3.94 -5.69 -11.50
CA ASN A 318 -4.36 -5.57 -12.88
C ASN A 318 -3.77 -4.27 -13.45
N PRO A 319 -2.45 -4.24 -13.75
CA PRO A 319 -1.81 -3.06 -14.28
C PRO A 319 -2.31 -2.78 -15.69
N PRO A 320 -2.34 -1.50 -16.10
CA PRO A 320 -2.77 -1.09 -17.42
C PRO A 320 -1.83 -1.54 -18.53
#